data_2e66090956e301484c79a66cf99f93d7
#
_entry.id   2e66090956e301484c79a66cf99f93d7
#
_cell.length_a   1.000
_cell.length_b   1.000
_cell.length_c   1.000
_cell.angle_alpha   90.00
_cell.angle_beta   90.00
_cell.angle_gamma   90.00
#
_symmetry.space_group_name_H-M   'P 1'
#
loop_
_entity.id
_entity.type
_entity.pdbx_description
1 polymer ?
#
loop_
_entity_poly.entity_id
_entity_poly.type
_entity_poly.pdbx_seq_one_letter_code
_entity_poly.pdbx_strand_id
1 'polypeptide(L)'
;MTTDDDMRMWDDEAATFDEAADHGLRDPAVRAAWRDLLLSVLPPAPGRVADLGCGTGTLALLLADEGYVVDCVDFSPEMVRLARAKTGDRTDLTCVEADAAAPPLESGAYDVVLCRHVLWALPDQVAVLRRWVDLLAPGGRLVLVEGNWTTGAGLTADATLTLLEEAGRPGVVRHLPEPAYWGREITDERYLVLA
;
A
#
# COMPACT_ATOMS: atom_id res chain seq x y z
N MET A 1 -10.37 -14.09 2.77
CA MET A 1 -9.41 -15.17 2.40
C MET A 1 -9.26 -15.09 0.89
N THR A 2 -8.10 -14.71 0.42
CA THR A 2 -7.74 -14.65 -0.99
C THR A 2 -7.78 -16.06 -1.58
N THR A 3 -8.26 -16.22 -2.79
CA THR A 3 -8.38 -17.55 -3.42
C THR A 3 -7.04 -18.02 -3.99
N ASP A 4 -6.87 -19.34 -4.19
CA ASP A 4 -5.70 -19.89 -4.89
C ASP A 4 -5.58 -19.33 -6.33
N ASP A 5 -6.69 -18.98 -6.96
CA ASP A 5 -6.72 -18.39 -8.30
C ASP A 5 -6.22 -16.95 -8.28
N ASP A 6 -6.60 -16.15 -7.27
CA ASP A 6 -6.08 -14.78 -7.09
C ASP A 6 -4.55 -14.81 -6.87
N MET A 7 -4.07 -15.75 -6.05
CA MET A 7 -2.63 -15.89 -5.78
C MET A 7 -1.85 -16.22 -7.07
N ARG A 8 -2.34 -17.18 -7.86
CA ARG A 8 -1.69 -17.53 -9.14
C ARG A 8 -1.66 -16.38 -10.12
N MET A 9 -2.76 -15.61 -10.20
CA MET A 9 -2.82 -14.42 -11.06
C MET A 9 -1.71 -13.42 -10.71
N TRP A 10 -1.54 -13.10 -9.42
CA TRP A 10 -0.51 -12.17 -8.98
C TRP A 10 0.92 -12.73 -9.07
N ASP A 11 1.10 -14.06 -8.92
CA ASP A 11 2.38 -14.72 -9.18
C ASP A 11 2.79 -14.60 -10.65
N ASP A 12 1.84 -14.78 -11.58
CA ASP A 12 2.09 -14.63 -13.02
C ASP A 12 2.41 -13.17 -13.39
N GLU A 13 1.75 -12.19 -12.77
CA GLU A 13 1.98 -10.76 -12.99
C GLU A 13 3.30 -10.26 -12.38
N ALA A 14 3.86 -10.94 -11.38
CA ALA A 14 5.00 -10.46 -10.61
C ALA A 14 6.22 -10.11 -11.47
N ALA A 15 6.49 -10.89 -12.52
CA ALA A 15 7.66 -10.70 -13.39
C ALA A 15 7.66 -9.35 -14.13
N THR A 16 6.47 -8.85 -14.49
CA THR A 16 6.28 -7.61 -15.26
C THR A 16 5.70 -6.48 -14.41
N PHE A 17 5.37 -6.74 -13.15
CA PHE A 17 4.70 -5.78 -12.26
C PHE A 17 5.38 -4.42 -12.18
N ASP A 18 6.71 -4.41 -12.14
CA ASP A 18 7.52 -3.19 -12.08
C ASP A 18 7.68 -2.44 -13.42
N GLU A 19 7.09 -2.94 -14.52
CA GLU A 19 7.13 -2.24 -15.80
C GLU A 19 6.17 -1.06 -15.83
N ALA A 20 5.08 -1.12 -15.07
CA ALA A 20 4.20 0.02 -14.88
C ALA A 20 4.91 1.13 -14.09
N ALA A 21 4.79 2.37 -14.58
CA ALA A 21 5.54 3.51 -14.06
C ALA A 21 5.27 3.75 -12.56
N ASP A 22 4.04 3.60 -12.14
CA ASP A 22 3.59 3.79 -10.76
C ASP A 22 3.86 2.57 -9.85
N HIS A 23 4.12 1.38 -10.40
CA HIS A 23 4.48 0.20 -9.62
C HIS A 23 5.99 0.11 -9.38
N GLY A 24 6.79 0.12 -10.47
CA GLY A 24 8.24 -0.04 -10.37
C GLY A 24 8.99 1.22 -9.96
N LEU A 25 8.38 2.39 -10.14
CA LEU A 25 8.99 3.71 -9.87
C LEU A 25 10.40 3.85 -10.47
N ARG A 26 10.58 3.29 -11.68
CA ARG A 26 11.89 3.30 -12.38
C ARG A 26 12.20 4.67 -12.98
N ASP A 27 11.17 5.44 -13.35
CA ASP A 27 11.31 6.83 -13.75
C ASP A 27 11.62 7.69 -12.51
N PRO A 28 12.77 8.40 -12.48
CA PRO A 28 13.14 9.23 -11.34
C PRO A 28 12.12 10.33 -11.01
N ALA A 29 11.42 10.87 -12.02
CA ALA A 29 10.41 11.91 -11.80
C ALA A 29 9.17 11.34 -11.12
N VAL A 30 8.69 10.17 -11.56
CA VAL A 30 7.56 9.45 -10.90
C VAL A 30 7.96 9.03 -9.50
N ARG A 31 9.18 8.49 -9.30
CA ARG A 31 9.69 8.13 -7.97
C ARG A 31 9.74 9.34 -7.04
N ALA A 32 10.23 10.49 -7.51
CA ALA A 32 10.28 11.71 -6.72
C ALA A 32 8.87 12.20 -6.35
N ALA A 33 7.91 12.17 -7.28
CA ALA A 33 6.53 12.55 -7.02
C ALA A 33 5.90 11.65 -5.93
N TRP A 34 6.08 10.34 -5.99
CA TRP A 34 5.60 9.41 -4.96
C TRP A 34 6.28 9.63 -3.61
N ARG A 35 7.59 9.85 -3.62
CA ARG A 35 8.35 10.19 -2.42
C ARG A 35 7.79 11.44 -1.74
N ASP A 36 7.64 12.53 -2.49
CA ASP A 36 7.17 13.81 -1.96
C ASP A 36 5.71 13.72 -1.50
N LEU A 37 4.85 12.97 -2.21
CA LEU A 37 3.49 12.68 -1.79
C LEU A 37 3.47 11.98 -0.43
N LEU A 38 4.17 10.86 -0.30
CA LEU A 38 4.16 10.08 0.94
C LEU A 38 4.75 10.88 2.09
N LEU A 39 5.91 11.53 1.93
CA LEU A 39 6.51 12.34 2.98
C LEU A 39 5.65 13.54 3.39
N SER A 40 4.75 14.03 2.53
CA SER A 40 3.82 15.11 2.87
C SER A 40 2.71 14.68 3.84
N VAL A 41 2.41 13.38 3.92
CA VAL A 41 1.32 12.84 4.73
C VAL A 41 1.79 11.92 5.87
N LEU A 42 3.03 11.43 5.82
CA LEU A 42 3.60 10.59 6.87
C LEU A 42 4.18 11.42 8.02
N PRO A 43 4.24 10.89 9.25
CA PRO A 43 5.04 11.49 10.31
C PRO A 43 6.53 11.47 9.90
N PRO A 44 7.35 12.41 10.39
CA PRO A 44 8.78 12.42 10.05
C PRO A 44 9.49 11.14 10.48
N ALA A 45 10.45 10.67 9.69
CA ALA A 45 11.34 9.59 10.09
C ALA A 45 12.21 9.99 11.31
N PRO A 46 12.65 9.02 12.15
CA PRO A 46 12.35 7.60 12.04
C PRO A 46 10.94 7.26 12.48
N GLY A 47 10.36 6.21 11.87
CA GLY A 47 9.05 5.68 12.21
C GLY A 47 8.91 4.25 11.70
N ARG A 48 7.94 3.51 12.20
CA ARG A 48 7.66 2.13 11.80
C ARG A 48 6.43 2.08 10.88
N VAL A 49 6.59 1.47 9.72
CA VAL A 49 5.56 1.37 8.67
C VAL A 49 5.19 -0.09 8.43
N ALA A 50 3.90 -0.41 8.39
CA ALA A 50 3.38 -1.65 7.83
C ALA A 50 2.91 -1.37 6.38
N ASP A 51 3.49 -2.03 5.38
CA ASP A 51 3.10 -1.94 3.97
C ASP A 51 2.32 -3.20 3.59
N LEU A 52 0.98 -3.06 3.48
CA LEU A 52 0.04 -4.17 3.35
C LEU A 52 -0.40 -4.37 1.90
N GLY A 53 -0.05 -5.53 1.32
CA GLY A 53 -0.10 -5.80 -0.11
C GLY A 53 1.02 -5.07 -0.84
N CYS A 54 2.24 -5.25 -0.37
CA CYS A 54 3.41 -4.49 -0.82
C CYS A 54 3.86 -4.79 -2.24
N GLY A 55 3.33 -5.86 -2.87
CA GLY A 55 3.78 -6.34 -4.17
C GLY A 55 5.28 -6.62 -4.16
N THR A 56 5.99 -6.11 -5.14
CA THR A 56 7.45 -6.23 -5.26
C THR A 56 8.25 -5.32 -4.31
N GLY A 57 7.60 -4.69 -3.31
CA GLY A 57 8.25 -3.92 -2.25
C GLY A 57 8.80 -2.55 -2.67
N THR A 58 8.32 -1.98 -3.77
CA THR A 58 8.88 -0.71 -4.29
C THR A 58 8.62 0.48 -3.38
N LEU A 59 7.40 0.62 -2.78
CA LEU A 59 7.12 1.69 -1.82
C LEU A 59 7.83 1.45 -0.49
N ALA A 60 7.90 0.20 -0.04
CA ALA A 60 8.64 -0.15 1.16
C ALA A 60 10.11 0.22 1.05
N LEU A 61 10.75 -0.08 -0.09
CA LEU A 61 12.14 0.30 -0.35
C LEU A 61 12.30 1.83 -0.38
N LEU A 62 11.38 2.54 -1.02
CA LEU A 62 11.38 4.00 -1.05
C LEU A 62 11.32 4.59 0.37
N LEU A 63 10.46 4.06 1.24
CA LEU A 63 10.33 4.55 2.62
C LEU A 63 11.54 4.18 3.48
N ALA A 64 12.11 2.99 3.29
CA ALA A 64 13.34 2.60 3.97
C ALA A 64 14.52 3.49 3.58
N ASP A 65 14.60 3.95 2.31
CA ASP A 65 15.60 4.94 1.85
C ASP A 65 15.42 6.31 2.54
N GLU A 66 14.21 6.63 3.00
CA GLU A 66 13.89 7.86 3.75
C GLU A 66 14.03 7.70 5.27
N GLY A 67 14.51 6.53 5.74
CA GLY A 67 14.84 6.30 7.15
C GLY A 67 13.72 5.70 8.00
N TYR A 68 12.68 5.13 7.38
CA TYR A 68 11.66 4.34 8.08
C TYR A 68 12.10 2.89 8.25
N VAL A 69 11.58 2.23 9.28
CA VAL A 69 11.61 0.77 9.42
C VAL A 69 10.33 0.21 8.85
N VAL A 70 10.41 -0.71 7.88
CA VAL A 70 9.24 -1.16 7.12
C VAL A 70 9.06 -2.67 7.24
N ASP A 71 7.88 -3.08 7.69
CA ASP A 71 7.41 -4.46 7.63
C ASP A 71 6.40 -4.60 6.48
N CYS A 72 6.78 -5.36 5.45
CA CYS A 72 5.97 -5.61 4.25
C CYS A 72 5.22 -6.92 4.36
N VAL A 73 3.99 -6.93 3.87
CA VAL A 73 3.17 -8.14 3.76
C VAL A 73 2.59 -8.23 2.35
N ASP A 74 2.75 -9.39 1.73
CA ASP A 74 2.06 -9.74 0.49
C ASP A 74 1.72 -11.24 0.50
N PHE A 75 0.62 -11.63 -0.13
CA PHE A 75 0.19 -13.03 -0.14
C PHE A 75 0.77 -13.84 -1.30
N SER A 76 1.30 -13.16 -2.35
CA SER A 76 1.98 -13.79 -3.48
C SER A 76 3.43 -14.14 -3.11
N PRO A 77 3.81 -15.42 -3.11
CA PRO A 77 5.20 -15.83 -2.89
C PRO A 77 6.17 -15.22 -3.90
N GLU A 78 5.76 -15.04 -5.17
CA GLU A 78 6.62 -14.42 -6.18
C GLU A 78 6.82 -12.93 -5.95
N MET A 79 5.78 -12.19 -5.55
CA MET A 79 5.91 -10.78 -5.14
C MET A 79 6.89 -10.65 -3.98
N VAL A 80 6.72 -11.44 -2.92
CA VAL A 80 7.62 -11.44 -1.76
C VAL A 80 9.05 -11.82 -2.14
N ARG A 81 9.24 -12.80 -3.01
CA ARG A 81 10.57 -13.17 -3.51
C ARG A 81 11.25 -12.00 -4.21
N LEU A 82 10.52 -11.28 -5.06
CA LEU A 82 11.05 -10.10 -5.76
C LEU A 82 11.31 -8.93 -4.78
N ALA A 83 10.42 -8.71 -3.81
CA ALA A 83 10.62 -7.72 -2.78
C ALA A 83 11.92 -8.00 -1.98
N ARG A 84 12.11 -9.22 -1.52
CA ARG A 84 13.34 -9.64 -0.83
C ARG A 84 14.59 -9.50 -1.69
N ALA A 85 14.49 -9.79 -3.00
CA ALA A 85 15.61 -9.59 -3.92
C ALA A 85 15.99 -8.12 -4.09
N LYS A 86 15.03 -7.19 -4.05
CA LYS A 86 15.28 -5.73 -4.11
C LYS A 86 15.89 -5.20 -2.82
N THR A 87 15.48 -5.74 -1.68
CA THR A 87 15.89 -5.23 -0.37
C THR A 87 17.25 -5.74 0.08
N GLY A 88 17.69 -6.90 -0.45
CA GLY A 88 18.98 -7.49 -0.10
C GLY A 88 19.11 -7.74 1.40
N ASP A 89 20.27 -7.40 1.97
CA ASP A 89 20.61 -7.63 3.38
C ASP A 89 20.21 -6.44 4.30
N ARG A 90 19.25 -5.61 3.90
CA ARG A 90 18.74 -4.51 4.75
C ARG A 90 18.13 -5.06 6.03
N THR A 91 18.42 -4.41 7.14
CA THR A 91 17.86 -4.75 8.47
C THR A 91 16.67 -3.88 8.86
N ASP A 92 16.42 -2.82 8.12
CA ASP A 92 15.32 -1.85 8.31
C ASP A 92 14.11 -2.17 7.44
N LEU A 93 14.13 -3.31 6.71
CA LEU A 93 13.03 -3.74 5.87
C LEU A 93 12.86 -5.27 5.94
N THR A 94 11.64 -5.71 6.30
CA THR A 94 11.28 -7.13 6.40
C THR A 94 10.08 -7.41 5.48
N CYS A 95 10.15 -8.46 4.65
CA CYS A 95 9.03 -8.86 3.80
C CYS A 95 8.54 -10.27 4.20
N VAL A 96 7.22 -10.39 4.42
CA VAL A 96 6.57 -11.63 4.89
C VAL A 96 5.47 -12.04 3.91
N GLU A 97 5.45 -13.31 3.54
CA GLU A 97 4.34 -13.91 2.80
C GLU A 97 3.17 -14.15 3.76
N ALA A 98 2.11 -13.36 3.62
CA ALA A 98 0.90 -13.48 4.42
C ALA A 98 -0.28 -12.71 3.81
N ASP A 99 -1.50 -13.03 4.27
CA ASP A 99 -2.73 -12.35 3.87
C ASP A 99 -2.80 -10.94 4.49
N ALA A 100 -2.87 -9.91 3.65
CA ALA A 100 -3.02 -8.52 4.08
C ALA A 100 -4.34 -8.28 4.86
N ALA A 101 -5.37 -9.12 4.66
CA ALA A 101 -6.60 -9.05 5.46
C ALA A 101 -6.41 -9.45 6.93
N ALA A 102 -5.36 -10.22 7.24
CA ALA A 102 -5.02 -10.66 8.59
C ALA A 102 -3.49 -10.75 8.76
N PRO A 103 -2.77 -9.62 8.64
CA PRO A 103 -1.32 -9.62 8.64
C PRO A 103 -0.78 -10.10 10.01
N PRO A 104 0.29 -10.92 10.03
CA PRO A 104 0.89 -11.42 11.27
C PRO A 104 1.82 -10.36 11.89
N LEU A 105 1.29 -9.17 12.09
CA LEU A 105 2.01 -8.00 12.60
C LEU A 105 1.56 -7.63 14.01
N GLU A 106 2.43 -6.96 14.75
CA GLU A 106 2.19 -6.57 16.13
C GLU A 106 1.19 -5.42 16.25
N SER A 107 0.13 -5.59 17.03
CA SER A 107 -0.85 -4.54 17.30
C SER A 107 -0.24 -3.38 18.07
N GLY A 108 -0.64 -2.14 17.72
CA GLY A 108 -0.21 -0.93 18.39
C GLY A 108 1.25 -0.54 18.14
N ALA A 109 1.91 -1.13 17.14
CA ALA A 109 3.34 -0.98 16.94
C ALA A 109 3.75 -0.07 15.77
N TYR A 110 2.81 0.38 14.95
CA TYR A 110 3.12 1.08 13.71
C TYR A 110 2.69 2.55 13.74
N ASP A 111 3.60 3.43 13.37
CA ASP A 111 3.32 4.86 13.16
C ASP A 111 2.50 5.08 11.90
N VAL A 112 2.62 4.15 10.95
CA VAL A 112 1.90 4.18 9.67
C VAL A 112 1.49 2.76 9.27
N VAL A 113 0.25 2.63 8.82
CA VAL A 113 -0.22 1.49 8.02
C VAL A 113 -0.49 2.02 6.62
N LEU A 114 0.26 1.54 5.64
CA LEU A 114 0.16 1.88 4.23
C LEU A 114 -0.47 0.72 3.46
N CYS A 115 -1.37 1.06 2.55
CA CYS A 115 -1.92 0.10 1.60
C CYS A 115 -2.13 0.80 0.26
N ARG A 116 -1.70 0.17 -0.85
CA ARG A 116 -1.91 0.70 -2.19
C ARG A 116 -2.52 -0.33 -3.12
N HIS A 117 -3.73 -0.03 -3.62
CA HIS A 117 -4.46 -0.81 -4.63
C HIS A 117 -4.80 -2.25 -4.19
N VAL A 118 -5.10 -2.46 -2.90
CA VAL A 118 -5.38 -3.78 -2.33
C VAL A 118 -6.74 -3.86 -1.62
N LEU A 119 -7.14 -2.82 -0.89
CA LEU A 119 -8.37 -2.83 -0.09
C LEU A 119 -9.60 -3.25 -0.91
N TRP A 120 -9.69 -2.79 -2.16
CA TRP A 120 -10.81 -3.08 -3.06
C TRP A 120 -11.02 -4.58 -3.32
N ALA A 121 -9.94 -5.37 -3.29
CA ALA A 121 -9.96 -6.81 -3.57
C ALA A 121 -10.20 -7.67 -2.32
N LEU A 122 -10.17 -7.07 -1.12
CA LEU A 122 -10.29 -7.82 0.12
C LEU A 122 -11.75 -8.07 0.51
N PRO A 123 -12.07 -9.24 1.08
CA PRO A 123 -13.40 -9.52 1.62
C PRO A 123 -13.60 -8.76 2.93
N ASP A 124 -14.86 -8.45 3.28
CA ASP A 124 -15.23 -7.79 4.55
C ASP A 124 -14.29 -6.63 4.90
N GLN A 125 -14.27 -5.64 4.02
CA GLN A 125 -13.34 -4.51 4.07
C GLN A 125 -13.42 -3.75 5.40
N VAL A 126 -14.59 -3.67 6.01
CA VAL A 126 -14.75 -3.02 7.32
C VAL A 126 -14.02 -3.77 8.42
N ALA A 127 -14.11 -5.11 8.45
CA ALA A 127 -13.37 -5.91 9.42
C ALA A 127 -11.85 -5.84 9.17
N VAL A 128 -11.44 -5.80 7.90
CA VAL A 128 -10.02 -5.60 7.51
C VAL A 128 -9.52 -4.25 8.00
N LEU A 129 -10.23 -3.17 7.72
CA LEU A 129 -9.86 -1.82 8.17
C LEU A 129 -9.74 -1.73 9.69
N ARG A 130 -10.63 -2.35 10.46
CA ARG A 130 -10.51 -2.41 11.93
C ARG A 130 -9.22 -3.08 12.37
N ARG A 131 -8.84 -4.22 11.74
CA ARG A 131 -7.57 -4.89 12.04
C ARG A 131 -6.37 -4.02 11.70
N TRP A 132 -6.41 -3.29 10.57
CA TRP A 132 -5.34 -2.38 10.18
C TRP A 132 -5.21 -1.20 11.15
N VAL A 133 -6.34 -0.68 11.64
CA VAL A 133 -6.36 0.36 12.69
C VAL A 133 -5.76 -0.17 14.00
N ASP A 134 -6.01 -1.44 14.35
CA ASP A 134 -5.45 -2.07 15.55
C ASP A 134 -3.90 -2.23 15.50
N LEU A 135 -3.29 -2.17 14.32
CA LEU A 135 -1.82 -2.15 14.17
C LEU A 135 -1.22 -0.80 14.55
N LEU A 136 -1.99 0.28 14.49
CA LEU A 136 -1.49 1.63 14.69
C LEU A 136 -1.11 1.90 16.15
N ALA A 137 0.07 2.46 16.34
CA ALA A 137 0.46 3.09 17.59
C ALA A 137 -0.44 4.30 17.92
N PRO A 138 -0.49 4.76 19.17
CA PRO A 138 -1.21 5.99 19.52
C PRO A 138 -0.75 7.18 18.67
N GLY A 139 -1.68 7.78 17.90
CA GLY A 139 -1.38 8.85 16.95
C GLY A 139 -0.88 8.40 15.58
N GLY A 140 -0.81 7.09 15.35
CA GLY A 140 -0.46 6.51 14.05
C GLY A 140 -1.50 6.81 12.97
N ARG A 141 -1.11 6.68 11.70
CA ARG A 141 -1.88 7.06 10.51
C ARG A 141 -2.13 5.87 9.61
N LEU A 142 -3.37 5.73 9.15
CA LEU A 142 -3.72 4.84 8.06
C LEU A 142 -3.67 5.63 6.74
N VAL A 143 -2.87 5.16 5.79
CA VAL A 143 -2.69 5.77 4.47
C VAL A 143 -3.14 4.76 3.42
N LEU A 144 -4.24 5.07 2.73
CA LEU A 144 -4.76 4.24 1.65
C LEU A 144 -4.57 4.97 0.32
N VAL A 145 -3.99 4.29 -0.65
CA VAL A 145 -3.96 4.77 -2.04
C VAL A 145 -4.81 3.81 -2.85
N GLU A 146 -5.90 4.34 -3.43
CA GLU A 146 -6.87 3.52 -4.14
C GLU A 146 -7.33 4.22 -5.43
N GLY A 147 -8.15 3.53 -6.19
CA GLY A 147 -8.75 4.06 -7.41
C GLY A 147 -10.01 3.32 -7.80
N ASN A 148 -10.79 3.95 -8.67
CA ASN A 148 -11.91 3.34 -9.36
C ASN A 148 -11.56 3.28 -10.85
N TRP A 149 -11.08 2.11 -11.29
CA TRP A 149 -10.53 1.96 -12.63
C TRP A 149 -11.61 1.81 -13.69
N THR A 150 -11.32 2.24 -14.91
CA THR A 150 -12.22 2.09 -16.07
C THR A 150 -12.56 0.63 -16.40
N THR A 151 -11.83 -0.33 -15.86
CA THR A 151 -12.13 -1.77 -15.94
C THR A 151 -13.34 -2.20 -15.10
N GLY A 152 -13.82 -1.32 -14.21
CA GLY A 152 -14.88 -1.61 -13.26
C GLY A 152 -14.38 -2.21 -11.93
N ALA A 153 -13.07 -2.37 -11.78
CA ALA A 153 -12.44 -2.75 -10.51
C ALA A 153 -12.16 -1.51 -9.64
N GLY A 154 -11.89 -1.72 -8.36
CA GLY A 154 -11.52 -0.66 -7.42
C GLY A 154 -12.67 -0.14 -6.57
N LEU A 155 -12.39 0.93 -5.84
CA LEU A 155 -13.33 1.64 -4.98
C LEU A 155 -13.36 3.12 -5.35
N THR A 156 -14.53 3.74 -5.28
CA THR A 156 -14.61 5.21 -5.31
C THR A 156 -14.13 5.81 -4.00
N ALA A 157 -13.71 7.08 -4.03
CA ALA A 157 -13.31 7.80 -2.82
C ALA A 157 -14.44 7.80 -1.77
N ASP A 158 -15.67 8.04 -2.19
CA ASP A 158 -16.85 8.05 -1.28
C ASP A 158 -17.10 6.67 -0.65
N ALA A 159 -16.96 5.59 -1.44
CA ALA A 159 -17.09 4.23 -0.90
C ALA A 159 -16.02 3.94 0.15
N THR A 160 -14.77 4.32 -0.09
CA THR A 160 -13.68 4.14 0.87
C THR A 160 -13.90 4.95 2.15
N LEU A 161 -14.39 6.19 2.04
CA LEU A 161 -14.73 6.99 3.23
C LEU A 161 -15.86 6.34 4.04
N THR A 162 -16.89 5.81 3.38
CA THR A 162 -17.98 5.09 4.06
C THR A 162 -17.46 3.88 4.83
N LEU A 163 -16.60 3.06 4.20
CA LEU A 163 -15.97 1.91 4.87
C LEU A 163 -15.15 2.31 6.10
N LEU A 164 -14.42 3.42 6.00
CA LEU A 164 -13.63 3.97 7.12
C LEU A 164 -14.52 4.48 8.25
N GLU A 165 -15.62 5.16 7.96
CA GLU A 165 -16.60 5.60 8.96
C GLU A 165 -17.21 4.39 9.69
N GLU A 166 -17.61 3.33 8.95
CA GLU A 166 -18.12 2.08 9.53
C GLU A 166 -17.07 1.32 10.36
N ALA A 167 -15.79 1.46 9.99
CA ALA A 167 -14.68 0.94 10.77
C ALA A 167 -14.36 1.78 12.03
N GLY A 168 -14.99 2.96 12.19
CA GLY A 168 -14.75 3.87 13.31
C GLY A 168 -13.51 4.74 13.14
N ARG A 169 -12.99 4.89 11.92
CA ARG A 169 -11.78 5.67 11.62
C ARG A 169 -12.03 6.61 10.44
N PRO A 170 -12.72 7.75 10.66
CA PRO A 170 -12.99 8.69 9.58
C PRO A 170 -11.69 9.23 8.95
N GLY A 171 -11.70 9.43 7.64
CA GLY A 171 -10.54 9.88 6.89
C GLY A 171 -10.82 11.12 6.03
N VAL A 172 -9.76 11.64 5.42
CA VAL A 172 -9.79 12.76 4.48
C VAL A 172 -9.20 12.32 3.15
N VAL A 173 -9.89 12.63 2.05
CA VAL A 173 -9.47 12.29 0.69
C VAL A 173 -8.62 13.41 0.10
N ARG A 174 -7.58 13.01 -0.62
CA ARG A 174 -6.84 13.81 -1.59
C ARG A 174 -6.88 13.11 -2.95
N HIS A 175 -7.56 13.68 -3.94
CA HIS A 175 -7.50 13.16 -5.30
C HIS A 175 -6.11 13.35 -5.91
N LEU A 176 -5.72 12.40 -6.76
CA LEU A 176 -4.39 12.31 -7.38
C LEU A 176 -4.52 12.26 -8.93
N PRO A 177 -5.04 13.32 -9.57
CA PRO A 177 -5.23 13.34 -11.02
C PRO A 177 -3.91 13.60 -11.78
N GLU A 178 -2.84 14.01 -11.09
CA GLU A 178 -1.62 14.47 -11.73
C GLU A 178 -0.87 13.31 -12.40
N PRO A 179 -0.51 13.44 -13.69
CA PRO A 179 0.26 12.45 -14.43
C PRO A 179 1.61 12.09 -13.79
N ALA A 180 2.14 13.01 -12.97
CA ALA A 180 3.42 12.82 -12.29
C ALA A 180 3.45 11.59 -11.38
N TYR A 181 2.31 11.16 -10.83
CA TYR A 181 2.23 9.94 -10.03
C TYR A 181 2.13 8.67 -10.86
N TRP A 182 1.57 8.76 -12.08
CA TRP A 182 1.20 7.60 -12.88
C TRP A 182 2.09 7.39 -14.10
N GLY A 183 2.98 8.36 -14.40
CA GLY A 183 3.82 8.37 -15.60
C GLY A 183 3.04 8.58 -16.91
N ARG A 184 1.75 8.91 -16.81
CA ARG A 184 0.83 9.13 -17.93
C ARG A 184 -0.41 9.91 -17.50
N GLU A 185 -1.13 10.47 -18.47
CA GLU A 185 -2.48 10.97 -18.24
C GLU A 185 -3.41 9.81 -17.81
N ILE A 186 -4.32 10.09 -16.88
CA ILE A 186 -5.34 9.16 -16.41
C ILE A 186 -6.74 9.77 -16.60
N THR A 187 -7.74 8.91 -16.76
CA THR A 187 -9.15 9.30 -16.86
C THR A 187 -10.03 8.64 -15.80
N ASP A 188 -9.44 7.72 -15.04
CA ASP A 188 -10.06 7.06 -13.91
C ASP A 188 -9.81 7.83 -12.60
N GLU A 189 -10.62 7.53 -11.60
CA GLU A 189 -10.45 8.15 -10.28
C GLU A 189 -9.26 7.52 -9.55
N ARG A 190 -8.36 8.37 -9.06
CA ARG A 190 -7.23 7.98 -8.19
C ARG A 190 -7.16 8.92 -7.02
N TYR A 191 -6.91 8.38 -5.84
CA TYR A 191 -6.90 9.17 -4.61
C TYR A 191 -6.06 8.53 -3.50
N LEU A 192 -5.72 9.35 -2.52
CA LEU A 192 -5.15 8.95 -1.25
C LEU A 192 -6.16 9.31 -0.15
N VAL A 193 -6.35 8.42 0.82
CA VAL A 193 -7.07 8.70 2.06
C VAL A 193 -6.09 8.68 3.22
N LEU A 194 -6.19 9.69 4.08
CA LEU A 194 -5.50 9.78 5.35
C LEU A 194 -6.52 9.66 6.48
N ALA A 195 -6.36 8.66 7.36
CA ALA A 195 -7.24 8.39 8.48
C ALA A 195 -6.46 8.11 9.79
#